data_302856518206ff7ded120510e4ab6bb6
#
_entry.id   302856518206ff7ded120510e4ab6bb6
#
_cell.length_a   1.000
_cell.length_b   1.000
_cell.length_c   1.000
_cell.angle_alpha   90.00
_cell.angle_beta   90.00
_cell.angle_gamma   90.00
#
_symmetry.space_group_name_H-M   'P 1'
#
loop_
_entity.id
_entity.type
_entity.pdbx_description
1 polymer ?
#
loop_
_entity_poly.entity_id
_entity_poly.type
_entity_poly.pdbx_seq_one_letter_code
_entity_poly.pdbx_strand_id
1 'polypeptide(L)'
;MLGDSLGVAAIERDRVETFTIDAENPGAALRAELDSRALAARTVAIGLSRATVTVKPIDLPAIGGAAQDMVRFELERHLPIPADDAAFDFAPLPSELEADNASGEGKRVLIAAADRRLIDSALRLAEEAKLRPVSITVAAHDLLALVETDPRERVVWLHRVGDTAELILLYDSMVVFSRSFAAADDATLLAETRRSLAGARWRTCDAIWVSGDGAAAAPFLDLGVPISDPRWTPRAERNLAQVSEPRGALDLAVATASNRNIRSLDLIPAAIKPRRFTRQEIFTGGALAATLLLALATLLVPGFVENRRLARLYGEITRIDPEVRSVERVARELDHKRQLLATVEKINSTSLQPLAVLRELTEIMPNDAWVTYLAFDAKGVELTGQAGAASTLIPLLENSPRLERVEFASPVTRGRDREQFRIRASWEAPSVAAVPTPAVPAPSAATPPASTSMRPPAPLPSAQPAPPPAPMPATSATPPPPTAPPSVRHPRSGEQPADAVGRRRGVEAPQQ
;
A
#
# COMPACT_ATOMS: atom_id res chain seq x y z
N MET A 1 -21.27 -32.12 -13.24
CA MET A 1 -22.51 -32.70 -13.76
C MET A 1 -22.14 -34.03 -14.40
N LEU A 2 -22.49 -35.10 -13.77
CA LEU A 2 -22.22 -36.47 -14.20
C LEU A 2 -23.55 -37.10 -14.57
N GLY A 3 -23.85 -37.21 -15.89
CA GLY A 3 -25.15 -37.65 -16.37
C GLY A 3 -26.29 -36.75 -15.88
N ASP A 4 -27.39 -37.34 -15.44
CA ASP A 4 -28.60 -36.63 -14.99
C ASP A 4 -28.52 -36.22 -13.50
N SER A 5 -27.47 -36.58 -12.77
CA SER A 5 -27.29 -36.25 -11.34
C SER A 5 -26.18 -35.27 -11.08
N LEU A 6 -26.35 -34.44 -10.01
CA LEU A 6 -25.41 -33.45 -9.54
C LEU A 6 -24.78 -33.89 -8.21
N GLY A 7 -23.48 -34.15 -8.19
CA GLY A 7 -22.73 -34.32 -6.94
C GLY A 7 -22.40 -32.99 -6.31
N VAL A 8 -22.67 -32.83 -5.04
CA VAL A 8 -22.43 -31.59 -4.28
C VAL A 8 -21.55 -31.87 -3.08
N ALA A 9 -20.58 -30.98 -2.86
CA ALA A 9 -19.77 -30.93 -1.65
C ALA A 9 -19.77 -29.53 -1.07
N ALA A 10 -20.18 -29.39 0.16
CA ALA A 10 -20.10 -28.15 0.93
C ALA A 10 -18.98 -28.30 1.98
N ILE A 11 -17.99 -27.43 1.90
CA ILE A 11 -16.84 -27.44 2.83
C ILE A 11 -16.90 -26.21 3.70
N GLU A 12 -17.16 -26.39 4.99
CA GLU A 12 -17.18 -25.33 5.98
C GLU A 12 -16.14 -25.61 7.07
N ARG A 13 -14.99 -24.93 7.01
CA ARG A 13 -13.82 -25.16 7.87
C ARG A 13 -13.32 -26.61 7.80
N ASP A 14 -13.67 -27.45 8.81
CA ASP A 14 -13.28 -28.86 8.91
C ASP A 14 -14.45 -29.82 8.72
N ARG A 15 -15.64 -29.33 8.42
CA ARG A 15 -16.82 -30.11 8.11
C ARG A 15 -17.05 -30.19 6.62
N VAL A 16 -17.20 -31.37 6.11
CA VAL A 16 -17.56 -31.66 4.72
C VAL A 16 -18.93 -32.32 4.70
N GLU A 17 -19.86 -31.73 4.00
CA GLU A 17 -21.14 -32.37 3.69
C GLU A 17 -21.23 -32.62 2.21
N THR A 18 -21.56 -33.88 1.88
CA THR A 18 -21.72 -34.33 0.51
C THR A 18 -23.10 -34.95 0.30
N PHE A 19 -23.68 -34.67 -0.85
CA PHE A 19 -24.96 -35.23 -1.27
C PHE A 19 -25.10 -35.16 -2.78
N THR A 20 -26.06 -35.95 -3.30
CA THR A 20 -26.42 -35.97 -4.73
C THR A 20 -27.78 -35.35 -4.92
N ILE A 21 -27.98 -34.69 -6.06
CA ILE A 21 -29.27 -34.15 -6.48
C ILE A 21 -29.62 -34.78 -7.80
N ASP A 22 -30.82 -35.36 -7.86
CA ASP A 22 -31.43 -35.90 -9.05
C ASP A 22 -32.83 -35.27 -9.16
N ALA A 23 -32.94 -34.20 -9.94
CA ALA A 23 -34.15 -33.40 -10.06
C ALA A 23 -34.19 -32.72 -11.45
N GLU A 24 -35.39 -32.54 -11.96
CA GLU A 24 -35.59 -31.81 -13.23
C GLU A 24 -35.12 -30.36 -13.17
N ASN A 25 -35.24 -29.73 -12.00
CA ASN A 25 -34.66 -28.40 -11.75
C ASN A 25 -33.59 -28.49 -10.66
N PRO A 26 -32.34 -28.78 -11.05
CA PRO A 26 -31.25 -28.97 -10.09
C PRO A 26 -30.85 -27.72 -9.33
N GLY A 27 -31.04 -26.53 -9.88
CA GLY A 27 -30.70 -25.26 -9.20
C GLY A 27 -31.62 -24.97 -8.02
N ALA A 28 -32.94 -25.09 -8.21
CA ALA A 28 -33.93 -24.95 -7.14
C ALA A 28 -33.79 -26.02 -6.07
N ALA A 29 -33.57 -27.28 -6.50
CA ALA A 29 -33.33 -28.39 -5.60
C ALA A 29 -32.06 -28.21 -4.75
N LEU A 30 -30.98 -27.72 -5.36
CA LEU A 30 -29.75 -27.41 -4.66
C LEU A 30 -30.01 -26.33 -3.55
N ARG A 31 -30.76 -25.28 -3.87
CA ARG A 31 -31.10 -24.27 -2.87
C ARG A 31 -31.89 -24.85 -1.70
N ALA A 32 -32.91 -25.65 -2.01
CA ALA A 32 -33.74 -26.30 -1.00
C ALA A 32 -32.93 -27.22 -0.09
N GLU A 33 -32.00 -27.99 -0.68
CA GLU A 33 -31.14 -28.91 0.06
C GLU A 33 -30.13 -28.19 0.93
N LEU A 34 -29.53 -27.08 0.44
CA LEU A 34 -28.66 -26.23 1.25
C LEU A 34 -29.38 -25.59 2.44
N ASP A 35 -30.62 -25.16 2.22
CA ASP A 35 -31.45 -24.59 3.29
C ASP A 35 -31.86 -25.63 4.34
N SER A 36 -32.23 -26.85 3.89
CA SER A 36 -32.62 -27.97 4.77
C SER A 36 -31.46 -28.40 5.70
N ARG A 37 -30.25 -28.33 5.20
CA ARG A 37 -29.00 -28.67 5.93
C ARG A 37 -28.41 -27.50 6.68
N ALA A 38 -29.06 -26.32 6.66
CA ALA A 38 -28.58 -25.08 7.26
C ALA A 38 -27.17 -24.66 6.78
N LEU A 39 -26.85 -24.92 5.50
CA LEU A 39 -25.56 -24.57 4.90
C LEU A 39 -25.61 -23.13 4.34
N ALA A 40 -24.81 -22.24 4.89
CA ALA A 40 -24.77 -20.82 4.53
C ALA A 40 -23.88 -20.54 3.30
N ALA A 41 -23.95 -21.36 2.26
CA ALA A 41 -23.16 -21.19 1.06
C ALA A 41 -23.57 -19.92 0.28
N ARG A 42 -22.59 -19.14 -0.18
CA ARG A 42 -22.77 -17.94 -1.01
C ARG A 42 -22.09 -18.06 -2.37
N THR A 43 -21.12 -18.94 -2.50
CA THR A 43 -20.33 -19.12 -3.70
C THR A 43 -20.30 -20.58 -4.07
N VAL A 44 -20.15 -20.85 -5.36
CA VAL A 44 -20.06 -22.22 -5.90
C VAL A 44 -18.93 -22.30 -6.91
N ALA A 45 -18.13 -23.38 -6.84
CA ALA A 45 -17.26 -23.84 -7.90
C ALA A 45 -17.99 -24.98 -8.63
N ILE A 46 -17.96 -24.99 -9.94
CA ILE A 46 -18.69 -25.96 -10.77
C ILE A 46 -17.68 -26.82 -11.50
N GLY A 47 -17.69 -28.13 -11.23
CA GLY A 47 -16.90 -29.10 -11.95
C GLY A 47 -17.73 -29.73 -13.08
N LEU A 48 -17.28 -29.56 -14.31
CA LEU A 48 -17.88 -30.21 -15.46
C LEU A 48 -17.31 -31.61 -15.64
N SER A 49 -18.14 -32.56 -16.08
CA SER A 49 -17.66 -33.88 -16.47
C SER A 49 -16.65 -33.76 -17.61
N ARG A 50 -15.58 -34.53 -17.52
CA ARG A 50 -14.56 -34.58 -18.58
C ARG A 50 -15.16 -35.05 -19.93
N ALA A 51 -16.21 -35.84 -19.90
CA ALA A 51 -16.92 -36.29 -21.09
C ALA A 51 -17.58 -35.15 -21.87
N THR A 52 -17.96 -34.05 -21.21
CA THR A 52 -18.64 -32.89 -21.83
C THR A 52 -17.67 -31.78 -22.23
N VAL A 53 -16.39 -31.90 -21.87
CA VAL A 53 -15.36 -30.90 -22.14
C VAL A 53 -14.29 -31.53 -23.04
N THR A 54 -13.96 -30.87 -24.14
CA THR A 54 -12.81 -31.26 -24.96
C THR A 54 -11.53 -30.78 -24.30
N VAL A 55 -10.67 -31.71 -23.88
CA VAL A 55 -9.34 -31.41 -23.34
C VAL A 55 -8.29 -32.05 -24.25
N LYS A 56 -7.34 -31.24 -24.74
CA LYS A 56 -6.35 -31.72 -25.70
C LYS A 56 -5.06 -30.92 -25.61
N PRO A 57 -3.89 -31.58 -25.65
CA PRO A 57 -2.63 -30.84 -25.87
C PRO A 57 -2.54 -30.42 -27.34
N ILE A 58 -2.14 -29.17 -27.56
CA ILE A 58 -1.89 -28.60 -28.90
C ILE A 58 -0.53 -27.92 -28.93
N ASP A 59 0.08 -27.92 -30.12
CA ASP A 59 1.35 -27.24 -30.36
C ASP A 59 1.07 -25.90 -31.00
N LEU A 60 1.47 -24.81 -30.32
CA LEU A 60 1.33 -23.44 -30.82
C LEU A 60 2.61 -23.03 -31.57
N PRO A 61 2.50 -22.37 -32.74
CA PRO A 61 3.68 -21.89 -33.44
C PRO A 61 4.41 -20.80 -32.65
N ALA A 62 5.72 -20.72 -32.83
CA ALA A 62 6.57 -19.69 -32.17
C ALA A 62 6.37 -18.25 -32.70
N ILE A 63 5.44 -18.05 -33.60
CA ILE A 63 5.17 -16.77 -34.27
C ILE A 63 4.54 -15.79 -33.29
N GLY A 64 5.05 -14.56 -33.24
CA GLY A 64 4.58 -13.53 -32.30
C GLY A 64 3.10 -13.16 -32.52
N GLY A 65 2.32 -13.37 -31.47
CA GLY A 65 0.90 -13.03 -31.38
C GLY A 65 0.40 -13.27 -29.96
N ALA A 66 -0.79 -12.77 -29.62
CA ALA A 66 -1.38 -13.11 -28.34
C ALA A 66 -1.69 -14.61 -28.33
N ALA A 67 -1.19 -15.36 -27.35
CA ALA A 67 -1.40 -16.81 -27.23
C ALA A 67 -2.89 -17.19 -27.31
N GLN A 68 -3.77 -16.32 -26.81
CA GLN A 68 -5.22 -16.52 -26.82
C GLN A 68 -5.79 -16.55 -28.27
N ASP A 69 -5.31 -15.67 -29.16
CA ASP A 69 -5.76 -15.62 -30.55
C ASP A 69 -5.26 -16.85 -31.34
N MET A 70 -4.04 -17.28 -31.06
CA MET A 70 -3.48 -18.49 -31.65
C MET A 70 -4.25 -19.75 -31.20
N VAL A 71 -4.55 -19.84 -29.91
CA VAL A 71 -5.38 -20.96 -29.40
C VAL A 71 -6.76 -20.93 -30.05
N ARG A 72 -7.39 -19.77 -30.16
CA ARG A 72 -8.71 -19.64 -30.80
C ARG A 72 -8.71 -20.13 -32.24
N PHE A 73 -7.69 -19.77 -33.00
CA PHE A 73 -7.54 -20.23 -34.39
C PHE A 73 -7.33 -21.75 -34.47
N GLU A 74 -6.55 -22.36 -33.59
CA GLU A 74 -6.35 -23.80 -33.54
C GLU A 74 -7.57 -24.54 -33.02
N LEU A 75 -8.42 -23.93 -32.18
CA LEU A 75 -9.65 -24.55 -31.68
C LEU A 75 -10.59 -25.00 -32.80
N GLU A 76 -10.74 -24.20 -33.87
CA GLU A 76 -11.60 -24.55 -35.02
C GLU A 76 -11.20 -25.86 -35.69
N ARG A 77 -9.94 -26.24 -35.61
CA ARG A 77 -9.42 -27.50 -36.14
C ARG A 77 -9.68 -28.71 -35.24
N HIS A 78 -9.95 -28.46 -33.96
CA HIS A 78 -10.01 -29.50 -32.95
C HIS A 78 -11.40 -29.69 -32.32
N LEU A 79 -12.29 -28.72 -32.51
CA LEU A 79 -13.65 -28.76 -31.96
C LEU A 79 -14.69 -29.10 -33.06
N PRO A 80 -15.73 -29.85 -32.73
CA PRO A 80 -16.88 -30.06 -33.62
C PRO A 80 -17.83 -28.88 -33.67
N ILE A 81 -17.55 -27.79 -32.95
CA ILE A 81 -18.35 -26.57 -32.83
C ILE A 81 -17.52 -25.34 -33.23
N PRO A 82 -18.15 -24.24 -33.74
CA PRO A 82 -17.44 -23.01 -34.02
C PRO A 82 -16.73 -22.44 -32.76
N ALA A 83 -15.56 -21.85 -32.96
CA ALA A 83 -14.79 -21.28 -31.83
C ALA A 83 -15.55 -20.14 -31.10
N ASP A 84 -16.46 -19.46 -31.79
CA ASP A 84 -17.32 -18.41 -31.22
C ASP A 84 -18.37 -18.97 -30.25
N ASP A 85 -18.80 -20.20 -30.45
CA ASP A 85 -19.74 -20.89 -29.59
C ASP A 85 -19.07 -21.72 -28.49
N ALA A 86 -17.74 -21.68 -28.43
CA ALA A 86 -16.96 -22.37 -27.41
C ALA A 86 -16.52 -21.43 -26.31
N ALA A 87 -16.62 -21.89 -25.06
CA ALA A 87 -15.87 -21.30 -23.94
C ALA A 87 -14.58 -22.13 -23.77
N PHE A 88 -13.44 -21.48 -23.70
CA PHE A 88 -12.15 -22.18 -23.62
C PHE A 88 -11.18 -21.47 -22.68
N ASP A 89 -10.25 -22.24 -22.15
CA ASP A 89 -9.06 -21.79 -21.44
C ASP A 89 -7.87 -22.68 -21.79
N PHE A 90 -6.66 -22.23 -21.52
CA PHE A 90 -5.45 -22.99 -21.82
C PHE A 90 -4.37 -22.79 -20.77
N ALA A 91 -3.53 -23.79 -20.59
CA ALA A 91 -2.37 -23.77 -19.71
C ALA A 91 -1.12 -24.23 -20.46
N PRO A 92 0.03 -23.55 -20.28
CA PRO A 92 1.29 -24.04 -20.86
C PRO A 92 1.67 -25.37 -20.23
N LEU A 93 2.13 -26.31 -21.05
CA LEU A 93 2.70 -27.56 -20.58
C LEU A 93 4.19 -27.42 -20.27
N PRO A 94 4.74 -28.26 -19.37
CA PRO A 94 6.17 -28.25 -19.07
C PRO A 94 7.03 -28.50 -20.32
N SER A 95 8.07 -27.71 -20.49
CA SER A 95 8.99 -27.77 -21.66
C SER A 95 9.76 -29.07 -21.74
N GLU A 96 9.95 -29.79 -20.65
CA GLU A 96 10.62 -31.08 -20.63
C GLU A 96 9.84 -32.16 -21.40
N LEU A 97 8.52 -31.99 -21.55
CA LEU A 97 7.69 -32.82 -22.42
C LEU A 97 7.83 -32.47 -23.91
N GLU A 98 8.46 -31.34 -24.23
CA GLU A 98 8.75 -30.86 -25.58
C GLU A 98 10.05 -31.51 -26.14
N ALA A 99 10.96 -31.92 -25.24
CA ALA A 99 12.30 -32.42 -25.62
C ALA A 99 12.26 -33.72 -26.47
N ASP A 100 11.18 -34.48 -26.40
CA ASP A 100 10.96 -35.65 -27.27
C ASP A 100 10.51 -35.26 -28.70
N ASN A 101 10.24 -33.98 -28.97
CA ASN A 101 9.83 -33.46 -30.28
C ASN A 101 10.94 -32.58 -30.90
N ALA A 102 11.86 -33.22 -31.57
CA ALA A 102 13.04 -32.58 -32.23
C ALA A 102 12.70 -31.64 -33.40
N SER A 103 11.54 -31.05 -33.50
CA SER A 103 11.14 -30.33 -34.71
C SER A 103 10.43 -28.98 -34.53
N GLY A 104 10.56 -28.27 -33.41
CA GLY A 104 9.94 -26.97 -33.46
C GLY A 104 10.12 -26.07 -32.22
N GLU A 105 10.44 -24.82 -32.47
CA GLU A 105 10.43 -23.69 -31.53
C GLU A 105 8.98 -23.34 -31.04
N GLY A 106 8.02 -24.30 -31.04
CA GLY A 106 6.64 -24.10 -30.63
C GLY A 106 6.42 -24.31 -29.13
N LYS A 107 5.43 -23.65 -28.55
CA LYS A 107 4.98 -23.87 -27.16
C LYS A 107 3.82 -24.84 -27.16
N ARG A 108 3.92 -25.91 -26.36
CA ARG A 108 2.84 -26.85 -26.15
C ARG A 108 1.92 -26.35 -25.03
N VAL A 109 0.62 -26.38 -25.28
CA VAL A 109 -0.40 -25.98 -24.30
C VAL A 109 -1.48 -27.05 -24.17
N LEU A 110 -2.03 -27.22 -22.99
CA LEU A 110 -3.23 -27.98 -22.76
C LEU A 110 -4.43 -27.04 -22.89
N ILE A 111 -5.34 -27.34 -23.81
CA ILE A 111 -6.60 -26.59 -23.94
C ILE A 111 -7.73 -27.34 -23.28
N ALA A 112 -8.68 -26.63 -22.67
CA ALA A 112 -10.00 -27.13 -22.35
C ALA A 112 -11.04 -26.26 -23.06
N ALA A 113 -12.00 -26.85 -23.68
CA ALA A 113 -13.07 -26.16 -24.38
C ALA A 113 -14.41 -26.90 -24.21
N ALA A 114 -15.47 -26.13 -24.00
CA ALA A 114 -16.83 -26.62 -23.84
C ALA A 114 -17.81 -25.78 -24.66
N ASP A 115 -18.93 -26.36 -25.03
CA ASP A 115 -20.05 -25.62 -25.65
C ASP A 115 -20.52 -24.49 -24.68
N ARG A 116 -20.67 -23.27 -25.18
CA ARG A 116 -21.15 -22.15 -24.42
C ARG A 116 -22.52 -22.41 -23.79
N ARG A 117 -23.38 -23.18 -24.44
CA ARG A 117 -24.68 -23.58 -23.89
C ARG A 117 -24.56 -24.37 -22.60
N LEU A 118 -23.52 -25.20 -22.50
CA LEU A 118 -23.24 -25.96 -21.26
C LEU A 118 -22.80 -24.98 -20.13
N ILE A 119 -21.94 -24.04 -20.46
CA ILE A 119 -21.50 -23.01 -19.50
C ILE A 119 -22.69 -22.16 -19.05
N ASP A 120 -23.55 -21.70 -19.97
CA ASP A 120 -24.75 -20.93 -19.67
C ASP A 120 -25.73 -21.73 -18.80
N SER A 121 -25.84 -23.04 -19.01
CA SER A 121 -26.66 -23.93 -18.15
C SER A 121 -26.09 -24.02 -16.73
N ALA A 122 -24.76 -24.15 -16.60
CA ALA A 122 -24.09 -24.18 -15.32
C ALA A 122 -24.24 -22.84 -14.56
N LEU A 123 -24.20 -21.72 -15.27
CA LEU A 123 -24.42 -20.41 -14.69
C LEU A 123 -25.88 -20.21 -14.23
N ARG A 124 -26.85 -20.64 -15.02
CA ARG A 124 -28.27 -20.61 -14.62
C ARG A 124 -28.55 -21.47 -13.39
N LEU A 125 -27.97 -22.67 -13.31
CA LEU A 125 -28.07 -23.50 -12.11
C LEU A 125 -27.56 -22.76 -10.87
N ALA A 126 -26.42 -22.09 -10.97
CA ALA A 126 -25.89 -21.29 -9.86
C ALA A 126 -26.82 -20.11 -9.49
N GLU A 127 -27.40 -19.44 -10.49
CA GLU A 127 -28.35 -18.33 -10.28
C GLU A 127 -29.63 -18.78 -9.60
N GLU A 128 -30.24 -19.90 -10.06
CA GLU A 128 -31.42 -20.52 -9.45
C GLU A 128 -31.16 -20.97 -8.01
N ALA A 129 -29.94 -21.47 -7.74
CA ALA A 129 -29.51 -21.82 -6.39
C ALA A 129 -29.15 -20.58 -5.53
N LYS A 130 -29.20 -19.36 -6.09
CA LYS A 130 -28.79 -18.09 -5.44
C LYS A 130 -27.32 -18.13 -4.98
N LEU A 131 -26.47 -18.78 -5.75
CA LEU A 131 -25.04 -18.92 -5.51
C LEU A 131 -24.26 -18.11 -6.54
N ARG A 132 -23.18 -17.46 -6.09
CA ARG A 132 -22.26 -16.77 -7.00
C ARG A 132 -21.23 -17.76 -7.53
N PRO A 133 -21.16 -18.00 -8.85
CA PRO A 133 -20.13 -18.84 -9.42
C PRO A 133 -18.75 -18.19 -9.30
N VAL A 134 -17.75 -18.97 -8.90
CA VAL A 134 -16.35 -18.52 -8.74
C VAL A 134 -15.40 -19.14 -9.74
N SER A 135 -15.73 -20.34 -10.24
CA SER A 135 -14.99 -21.05 -11.29
C SER A 135 -15.87 -22.09 -11.95
N ILE A 136 -15.57 -22.40 -13.20
CA ILE A 136 -16.14 -23.54 -13.95
C ILE A 136 -14.97 -24.33 -14.51
N THR A 137 -14.72 -25.52 -13.98
CA THR A 137 -13.52 -26.29 -14.23
C THR A 137 -13.88 -27.69 -14.77
N VAL A 138 -12.87 -28.48 -15.13
CA VAL A 138 -13.02 -29.89 -15.40
C VAL A 138 -12.88 -30.64 -14.08
N ALA A 139 -13.94 -31.29 -13.58
CA ALA A 139 -13.97 -31.89 -12.25
C ALA A 139 -12.82 -32.88 -12.01
N ALA A 140 -12.49 -33.69 -13.02
CA ALA A 140 -11.38 -34.62 -12.94
C ALA A 140 -10.02 -33.96 -12.74
N HIS A 141 -9.81 -32.76 -13.30
CA HIS A 141 -8.57 -32.01 -13.10
C HIS A 141 -8.45 -31.40 -11.68
N ASP A 142 -9.60 -31.15 -11.07
CA ASP A 142 -9.63 -30.58 -9.71
C ASP A 142 -9.13 -31.57 -8.65
N LEU A 143 -9.11 -32.89 -8.96
CA LEU A 143 -8.51 -33.91 -8.09
C LEU A 143 -7.06 -33.58 -7.71
N LEU A 144 -6.34 -32.88 -8.58
CA LEU A 144 -4.99 -32.42 -8.30
C LEU A 144 -4.91 -31.53 -7.04
N ALA A 145 -6.01 -30.90 -6.65
CA ALA A 145 -6.08 -30.10 -5.42
C ALA A 145 -6.01 -30.91 -4.13
N LEU A 146 -6.25 -32.22 -4.23
CA LEU A 146 -6.33 -33.12 -3.10
C LEU A 146 -5.04 -33.91 -2.85
N VAL A 147 -4.09 -33.92 -3.78
CA VAL A 147 -2.91 -34.79 -3.74
C VAL A 147 -1.60 -34.02 -3.65
N GLU A 148 -0.58 -34.70 -3.13
CA GLU A 148 0.80 -34.27 -3.20
C GLU A 148 1.46 -35.01 -4.38
N THR A 149 2.17 -34.27 -5.23
CA THR A 149 2.87 -34.79 -6.39
C THR A 149 4.34 -34.50 -6.31
N ASP A 150 5.19 -35.43 -6.69
CA ASP A 150 6.62 -35.19 -6.81
C ASP A 150 6.96 -34.48 -8.14
N PRO A 151 7.89 -33.52 -8.15
CA PRO A 151 8.37 -32.95 -9.39
C PRO A 151 8.93 -34.03 -10.34
N ARG A 152 8.64 -33.90 -11.64
CA ARG A 152 9.11 -34.79 -12.68
C ARG A 152 8.61 -36.23 -12.62
N GLU A 153 7.74 -36.59 -11.67
CA GLU A 153 7.11 -37.88 -11.61
C GLU A 153 6.00 -37.97 -12.69
N ARG A 154 6.00 -39.03 -13.48
CA ARG A 154 4.95 -39.35 -14.47
C ARG A 154 3.92 -40.27 -13.85
N VAL A 155 2.79 -39.72 -13.45
CA VAL A 155 1.72 -40.46 -12.79
C VAL A 155 0.55 -40.66 -13.73
N VAL A 156 0.06 -41.87 -13.81
CA VAL A 156 -1.24 -42.23 -14.40
C VAL A 156 -2.24 -42.31 -13.27
N TRP A 157 -3.24 -41.46 -13.27
CA TRP A 157 -4.29 -41.51 -12.27
C TRP A 157 -5.61 -41.95 -12.91
N LEU A 158 -6.15 -43.05 -12.45
CA LEU A 158 -7.47 -43.57 -12.83
C LEU A 158 -8.44 -43.32 -11.68
N HIS A 159 -9.47 -42.52 -11.93
CA HIS A 159 -10.54 -42.27 -10.97
C HIS A 159 -11.86 -42.82 -11.52
N ARG A 160 -12.48 -43.77 -10.83
CA ARG A 160 -13.73 -44.38 -11.26
C ARG A 160 -14.93 -43.65 -10.71
N VAL A 161 -15.93 -43.44 -11.57
CA VAL A 161 -17.20 -42.80 -11.23
C VAL A 161 -18.31 -43.67 -11.83
N GLY A 162 -18.85 -44.59 -11.02
CA GLY A 162 -19.78 -45.60 -11.51
C GLY A 162 -19.20 -46.43 -12.65
N ASP A 163 -19.88 -46.42 -13.79
CA ASP A 163 -19.48 -47.13 -15.00
C ASP A 163 -18.49 -46.39 -15.91
N THR A 164 -18.04 -45.22 -15.48
CA THR A 164 -17.05 -44.42 -16.22
C THR A 164 -15.73 -44.32 -15.46
N ALA A 165 -14.66 -44.15 -16.20
CA ALA A 165 -13.34 -43.85 -15.63
C ALA A 165 -12.78 -42.54 -16.18
N GLU A 166 -12.26 -41.72 -15.27
CA GLU A 166 -11.53 -40.52 -15.56
C GLU A 166 -10.03 -40.86 -15.49
N LEU A 167 -9.35 -40.79 -16.61
CA LEU A 167 -7.92 -41.03 -16.69
C LEU A 167 -7.21 -39.65 -16.81
N ILE A 168 -6.24 -39.44 -15.95
CA ILE A 168 -5.47 -38.18 -15.85
C ILE A 168 -4.00 -38.56 -15.90
N LEU A 169 -3.23 -37.92 -16.74
CA LEU A 169 -1.77 -38.01 -16.73
C LEU A 169 -1.20 -36.76 -16.09
N LEU A 170 -0.40 -36.95 -15.05
CA LEU A 170 0.23 -35.91 -14.27
C LEU A 170 1.74 -35.90 -14.53
N TYR A 171 2.29 -34.70 -14.68
CA TYR A 171 3.71 -34.45 -14.73
C TYR A 171 4.01 -33.06 -14.15
N ASP A 172 5.01 -32.95 -13.31
CA ASP A 172 5.43 -31.70 -12.68
C ASP A 172 4.26 -30.93 -11.98
N SER A 173 3.42 -31.70 -11.24
CA SER A 173 2.24 -31.16 -10.56
C SER A 173 1.20 -30.53 -11.51
N MET A 174 1.16 -30.96 -12.76
CA MET A 174 0.22 -30.48 -13.77
C MET A 174 -0.47 -31.61 -14.48
N VAL A 175 -1.72 -31.36 -14.88
CA VAL A 175 -2.42 -32.28 -15.82
C VAL A 175 -1.87 -32.04 -17.22
N VAL A 176 -1.31 -33.06 -17.82
CA VAL A 176 -0.76 -32.98 -19.18
C VAL A 176 -1.65 -33.63 -20.23
N PHE A 177 -2.51 -34.53 -19.80
CA PHE A 177 -3.50 -35.21 -20.64
C PHE A 177 -4.65 -35.72 -19.75
N SER A 178 -5.86 -35.73 -20.26
CA SER A 178 -6.99 -36.39 -19.59
C SER A 178 -7.98 -36.95 -20.58
N ARG A 179 -8.66 -38.02 -20.17
CA ARG A 179 -9.68 -38.70 -20.97
C ARG A 179 -10.73 -39.36 -20.09
N SER A 180 -11.98 -39.31 -20.52
CA SER A 180 -13.08 -40.07 -19.91
C SER A 180 -13.51 -41.20 -20.86
N PHE A 181 -13.79 -42.35 -20.32
CA PHE A 181 -14.27 -43.51 -21.09
C PHE A 181 -15.10 -44.45 -20.22
N ALA A 182 -15.89 -45.30 -20.87
CA ALA A 182 -16.67 -46.33 -20.19
C ALA A 182 -15.72 -47.41 -19.62
N ALA A 183 -15.86 -47.70 -18.34
CA ALA A 183 -15.04 -48.69 -17.61
C ALA A 183 -15.81 -50.02 -17.48
N ALA A 184 -16.18 -50.61 -18.63
CA ALA A 184 -17.03 -51.78 -18.66
C ALA A 184 -16.36 -53.04 -18.06
N ASP A 185 -15.06 -53.20 -18.29
CA ASP A 185 -14.26 -54.32 -17.80
C ASP A 185 -12.78 -53.96 -17.64
N ASP A 186 -12.03 -54.86 -17.01
CA ASP A 186 -10.59 -54.69 -16.75
C ASP A 186 -9.75 -54.62 -18.02
N ALA A 187 -10.14 -55.36 -19.07
CA ALA A 187 -9.44 -55.33 -20.35
C ALA A 187 -9.58 -53.97 -21.05
N THR A 188 -10.77 -53.37 -20.98
CA THR A 188 -11.06 -52.05 -21.49
C THR A 188 -10.26 -51.00 -20.71
N LEU A 189 -10.20 -51.06 -19.38
CA LEU A 189 -9.40 -50.15 -18.54
C LEU A 189 -7.92 -50.19 -18.96
N LEU A 190 -7.34 -51.36 -19.11
CA LEU A 190 -5.95 -51.54 -19.53
C LEU A 190 -5.71 -51.02 -20.94
N ALA A 191 -6.59 -51.35 -21.89
CA ALA A 191 -6.47 -50.93 -23.29
C ALA A 191 -6.55 -49.43 -23.44
N GLU A 192 -7.49 -48.76 -22.74
CA GLU A 192 -7.66 -47.30 -22.77
C GLU A 192 -6.51 -46.60 -22.06
N THR A 193 -5.97 -47.18 -20.98
CA THR A 193 -4.77 -46.63 -20.31
C THR A 193 -3.56 -46.66 -21.26
N ARG A 194 -3.30 -47.78 -21.93
CA ARG A 194 -2.22 -47.90 -22.94
C ARG A 194 -2.41 -46.93 -24.10
N ARG A 195 -3.66 -46.76 -24.57
CA ARG A 195 -4.00 -45.79 -25.63
C ARG A 195 -3.76 -44.36 -25.19
N SER A 196 -4.06 -44.02 -23.94
CA SER A 196 -3.86 -42.68 -23.37
C SER A 196 -2.38 -42.38 -23.19
N LEU A 197 -1.57 -43.31 -22.71
CA LEU A 197 -0.12 -43.21 -22.68
C LEU A 197 0.48 -42.95 -24.07
N ALA A 198 0.02 -43.73 -25.09
CA ALA A 198 0.44 -43.50 -26.46
C ALA A 198 0.03 -42.12 -26.99
N GLY A 199 -1.19 -41.65 -26.67
CA GLY A 199 -1.69 -40.36 -27.05
C GLY A 199 -0.90 -39.21 -26.42
N ALA A 200 -0.42 -39.36 -25.18
CA ALA A 200 0.46 -38.43 -24.49
C ALA A 200 1.94 -38.61 -24.92
N ARG A 201 2.25 -39.59 -25.77
CA ARG A 201 3.62 -39.96 -26.18
C ARG A 201 4.50 -40.43 -25.02
N TRP A 202 3.90 -40.96 -23.97
CA TRP A 202 4.63 -41.55 -22.86
C TRP A 202 4.94 -43.00 -23.13
N ARG A 203 6.21 -43.35 -23.02
CA ARG A 203 6.65 -44.76 -23.15
C ARG A 203 6.47 -45.54 -21.86
N THR A 204 6.65 -44.84 -20.73
CA THR A 204 6.57 -45.38 -19.37
C THR A 204 5.95 -44.38 -18.46
N CYS A 205 5.43 -44.79 -17.30
CA CYS A 205 5.05 -44.00 -16.17
C CYS A 205 5.77 -44.49 -14.92
N ASP A 206 5.88 -43.65 -13.89
CA ASP A 206 6.59 -43.99 -12.66
C ASP A 206 5.65 -44.57 -11.61
N ALA A 207 4.35 -44.21 -11.64
CA ALA A 207 3.32 -44.70 -10.74
C ALA A 207 1.94 -44.73 -11.42
N ILE A 208 1.07 -45.64 -10.97
CA ILE A 208 -0.34 -45.68 -11.30
C ILE A 208 -1.13 -45.45 -10.00
N TRP A 209 -1.96 -44.43 -9.98
CA TRP A 209 -2.90 -44.20 -8.88
C TRP A 209 -4.29 -44.63 -9.28
N VAL A 210 -4.99 -45.30 -8.35
CA VAL A 210 -6.36 -45.78 -8.57
C VAL A 210 -7.24 -45.26 -7.43
N SER A 211 -8.40 -44.69 -7.74
CA SER A 211 -9.34 -44.16 -6.75
C SER A 211 -10.78 -44.15 -7.28
N GLY A 212 -11.75 -43.87 -6.43
CA GLY A 212 -13.18 -43.80 -6.75
C GLY A 212 -13.92 -45.12 -6.58
N ASP A 213 -15.05 -45.26 -7.25
CA ASP A 213 -15.97 -46.37 -7.07
C ASP A 213 -15.37 -47.71 -7.57
N GLY A 214 -15.25 -48.72 -6.69
CA GLY A 214 -14.76 -50.02 -7.06
C GLY A 214 -13.36 -50.02 -7.68
N ALA A 215 -12.52 -49.05 -7.28
CA ALA A 215 -11.15 -48.95 -7.75
C ALA A 215 -10.36 -50.23 -7.43
N ALA A 216 -9.73 -50.83 -8.44
CA ALA A 216 -8.96 -52.06 -8.31
C ALA A 216 -7.59 -51.90 -8.97
N ALA A 217 -6.55 -52.45 -8.36
CA ALA A 217 -5.20 -52.48 -8.90
C ALA A 217 -5.00 -53.61 -9.92
N ALA A 218 -5.84 -54.66 -9.85
CA ALA A 218 -5.68 -55.89 -10.63
C ALA A 218 -5.48 -55.67 -12.14
N PRO A 219 -6.23 -54.79 -12.83
CA PRO A 219 -6.09 -54.60 -14.27
C PRO A 219 -4.71 -54.08 -14.72
N PHE A 220 -3.95 -53.46 -13.84
CA PHE A 220 -2.72 -52.78 -14.18
C PHE A 220 -1.44 -53.51 -13.78
N LEU A 221 -1.56 -54.70 -13.11
CA LEU A 221 -0.41 -55.47 -12.65
C LEU A 221 0.56 -55.85 -13.76
N ASP A 222 0.04 -56.07 -14.98
CA ASP A 222 0.84 -56.42 -16.16
C ASP A 222 1.69 -55.23 -16.69
N LEU A 223 1.49 -54.03 -16.22
CA LEU A 223 2.28 -52.87 -16.65
C LEU A 223 3.64 -52.78 -15.95
N GLY A 224 3.85 -53.55 -14.88
CA GLY A 224 5.11 -53.60 -14.16
C GLY A 224 5.49 -52.28 -13.45
N VAL A 225 4.48 -51.45 -13.17
CA VAL A 225 4.63 -50.14 -12.53
C VAL A 225 4.00 -50.19 -11.14
N PRO A 226 4.54 -49.50 -10.12
CA PRO A 226 3.92 -49.39 -8.80
C PRO A 226 2.48 -48.87 -8.89
N ILE A 227 1.56 -49.58 -8.25
CA ILE A 227 0.14 -49.21 -8.18
C ILE A 227 -0.18 -48.89 -6.73
N SER A 228 -0.79 -47.73 -6.48
CA SER A 228 -1.14 -47.29 -5.13
C SER A 228 -2.38 -46.42 -5.16
N ASP A 229 -2.90 -46.13 -3.96
CA ASP A 229 -3.83 -45.02 -3.77
C ASP A 229 -3.11 -43.68 -4.04
N PRO A 230 -3.83 -42.65 -4.47
CA PRO A 230 -3.27 -41.32 -4.60
C PRO A 230 -2.66 -40.85 -3.28
N ARG A 231 -1.59 -40.07 -3.36
CA ARG A 231 -0.96 -39.47 -2.17
C ARG A 231 -1.77 -38.27 -1.69
N TRP A 232 -2.80 -38.54 -0.92
CA TRP A 232 -3.68 -37.53 -0.41
C TRP A 232 -2.95 -36.57 0.53
N THR A 233 -3.22 -35.26 0.40
CA THR A 233 -2.79 -34.26 1.43
C THR A 233 -3.49 -34.57 2.76
N PRO A 234 -2.91 -34.25 3.92
CA PRO A 234 -3.54 -34.49 5.22
C PRO A 234 -4.93 -33.82 5.37
N ARG A 235 -5.17 -32.74 4.63
CA ARG A 235 -6.47 -32.08 4.58
C ARG A 235 -7.45 -32.86 3.70
N ALA A 236 -7.00 -33.32 2.57
CA ALA A 236 -7.82 -34.13 1.66
C ALA A 236 -8.25 -35.45 2.32
N GLU A 237 -7.34 -36.12 3.00
CA GLU A 237 -7.66 -37.32 3.76
C GLU A 237 -8.81 -37.11 4.75
N ARG A 238 -8.73 -36.07 5.56
CA ARG A 238 -9.80 -35.71 6.51
C ARG A 238 -11.11 -35.39 5.81
N ASN A 239 -11.06 -34.67 4.69
CA ASN A 239 -12.25 -34.31 3.93
C ASN A 239 -12.90 -35.54 3.27
N LEU A 240 -12.09 -36.37 2.61
CA LEU A 240 -12.54 -37.58 1.93
C LEU A 240 -13.06 -38.64 2.90
N ALA A 241 -12.55 -38.70 4.13
CA ALA A 241 -13.07 -39.59 5.18
C ALA A 241 -14.53 -39.26 5.58
N GLN A 242 -15.03 -38.07 5.28
CA GLN A 242 -16.39 -37.64 5.58
C GLN A 242 -17.36 -37.84 4.38
N VAL A 243 -16.83 -38.27 3.22
CA VAL A 243 -17.62 -38.42 2.00
C VAL A 243 -18.49 -39.68 2.10
N SER A 244 -19.77 -39.53 1.78
CA SER A 244 -20.73 -40.63 1.69
C SER A 244 -20.59 -41.38 0.33
N GLU A 245 -21.32 -42.47 0.17
CA GLU A 245 -21.43 -43.15 -1.12
C GLU A 245 -22.49 -42.51 -2.01
N PRO A 246 -22.34 -42.47 -3.35
CA PRO A 246 -21.23 -42.99 -4.15
C PRO A 246 -20.00 -42.09 -4.13
N ARG A 247 -18.83 -42.67 -3.88
CA ARG A 247 -17.59 -41.90 -3.63
C ARG A 247 -17.06 -41.24 -4.88
N GLY A 248 -17.05 -41.89 -6.02
CA GLY A 248 -16.40 -41.35 -7.20
C GLY A 248 -16.88 -39.97 -7.62
N ALA A 249 -18.19 -39.74 -7.67
CA ALA A 249 -18.77 -38.45 -8.00
C ALA A 249 -18.57 -37.42 -6.89
N LEU A 250 -18.68 -37.82 -5.62
CA LEU A 250 -18.58 -36.94 -4.50
C LEU A 250 -17.12 -36.54 -4.18
N ASP A 251 -16.15 -37.44 -4.45
CA ASP A 251 -14.73 -37.11 -4.38
C ASP A 251 -14.38 -35.99 -5.40
N LEU A 252 -14.93 -36.04 -6.62
CA LEU A 252 -14.81 -34.98 -7.61
C LEU A 252 -15.44 -33.65 -7.10
N ALA A 253 -16.61 -33.73 -6.45
CA ALA A 253 -17.23 -32.54 -5.88
C ALA A 253 -16.38 -31.91 -4.75
N VAL A 254 -15.77 -32.73 -3.87
CA VAL A 254 -14.83 -32.27 -2.84
C VAL A 254 -13.58 -31.65 -3.48
N ALA A 255 -13.07 -32.28 -4.56
CA ALA A 255 -11.93 -31.77 -5.31
C ALA A 255 -12.23 -30.35 -5.87
N THR A 256 -13.36 -30.20 -6.55
CA THR A 256 -13.80 -28.93 -7.13
C THR A 256 -14.01 -27.85 -6.03
N ALA A 257 -14.62 -28.21 -4.89
CA ALA A 257 -14.79 -27.30 -3.77
C ALA A 257 -13.47 -26.90 -3.09
N SER A 258 -12.45 -27.77 -3.17
CA SER A 258 -11.12 -27.56 -2.59
C SER A 258 -10.19 -26.76 -3.51
N ASN A 259 -10.47 -26.71 -4.79
CA ASN A 259 -9.61 -26.10 -5.81
C ASN A 259 -9.66 -24.56 -5.79
N ARG A 260 -9.01 -23.95 -4.78
CA ARG A 260 -8.98 -22.49 -4.65
C ARG A 260 -7.72 -21.85 -5.26
N ASN A 261 -6.62 -22.57 -5.37
CA ASN A 261 -5.29 -22.01 -5.65
C ASN A 261 -4.52 -22.69 -6.79
N ILE A 262 -5.07 -23.74 -7.38
CA ILE A 262 -4.39 -24.47 -8.44
C ILE A 262 -4.66 -23.78 -9.78
N ARG A 263 -3.68 -23.76 -10.65
CA ARG A 263 -3.82 -23.34 -12.05
C ARG A 263 -4.64 -24.38 -12.80
N SER A 264 -5.94 -24.40 -12.56
CA SER A 264 -6.89 -25.18 -13.32
C SER A 264 -7.39 -24.38 -14.51
N LEU A 265 -7.73 -25.09 -15.56
CA LEU A 265 -8.40 -24.55 -16.74
C LEU A 265 -9.81 -24.09 -16.32
N ASP A 266 -10.08 -22.78 -16.41
CA ASP A 266 -11.30 -22.15 -15.89
C ASP A 266 -12.13 -21.56 -17.04
N LEU A 267 -13.22 -22.24 -17.35
CA LEU A 267 -14.12 -21.91 -18.46
C LEU A 267 -15.14 -20.81 -18.14
N ILE A 268 -15.07 -20.21 -16.93
CA ILE A 268 -15.97 -19.11 -16.57
C ILE A 268 -15.74 -17.91 -17.50
N PRO A 269 -16.79 -17.28 -18.05
CA PRO A 269 -16.65 -16.11 -18.90
C PRO A 269 -15.90 -14.97 -18.22
N ALA A 270 -15.02 -14.30 -18.97
CA ALA A 270 -14.18 -13.22 -18.45
C ALA A 270 -14.98 -12.08 -17.77
N ALA A 271 -16.22 -11.84 -18.21
CA ALA A 271 -17.11 -10.83 -17.64
C ALA A 271 -17.56 -11.16 -16.20
N ILE A 272 -17.63 -12.45 -15.85
CA ILE A 272 -18.08 -12.93 -14.53
C ILE A 272 -16.87 -13.31 -13.66
N LYS A 273 -15.72 -13.58 -14.31
CA LYS A 273 -14.51 -14.04 -13.65
C LYS A 273 -14.12 -13.07 -12.54
N PRO A 274 -14.02 -13.52 -11.26
CA PRO A 274 -13.58 -12.65 -10.18
C PRO A 274 -12.16 -12.17 -10.49
N ARG A 275 -11.95 -10.84 -10.45
CA ARG A 275 -10.60 -10.25 -10.64
C ARG A 275 -9.68 -10.84 -9.58
N ARG A 276 -8.82 -11.75 -9.99
CA ARG A 276 -7.71 -12.21 -9.17
C ARG A 276 -6.57 -11.22 -9.37
N PHE A 277 -6.26 -10.44 -8.36
CA PHE A 277 -5.09 -9.57 -8.41
C PHE A 277 -3.85 -10.45 -8.58
N THR A 278 -3.08 -10.18 -9.60
CA THR A 278 -1.79 -10.82 -9.77
C THR A 278 -0.85 -10.38 -8.65
N ARG A 279 0.14 -11.23 -8.31
CA ARG A 279 1.14 -10.83 -7.30
C ARG A 279 1.77 -9.49 -7.64
N GLN A 280 1.97 -9.21 -8.91
CA GLN A 280 2.54 -7.96 -9.40
C GLN A 280 1.59 -6.77 -9.13
N GLU A 281 0.28 -6.92 -9.32
CA GLU A 281 -0.73 -5.89 -8.99
C GLU A 281 -0.83 -5.65 -7.49
N ILE A 282 -0.70 -6.70 -6.67
CA ILE A 282 -0.66 -6.58 -5.20
C ILE A 282 0.60 -5.82 -4.78
N PHE A 283 1.77 -6.13 -5.37
CA PHE A 283 3.01 -5.41 -5.07
C PHE A 283 2.96 -3.96 -5.53
N THR A 284 2.44 -3.67 -6.73
CA THR A 284 2.29 -2.29 -7.23
C THR A 284 1.26 -1.51 -6.42
N GLY A 285 0.13 -2.12 -6.09
CA GLY A 285 -0.87 -1.53 -5.19
C GLY A 285 -0.34 -1.29 -3.78
N GLY A 286 0.42 -2.25 -3.24
CA GLY A 286 1.09 -2.12 -1.95
C GLY A 286 2.16 -1.02 -1.93
N ALA A 287 2.98 -0.93 -2.98
CA ALA A 287 3.96 0.12 -3.14
C ALA A 287 3.31 1.51 -3.24
N LEU A 288 2.21 1.62 -4.00
CA LEU A 288 1.45 2.87 -4.14
C LEU A 288 0.78 3.28 -2.82
N ALA A 289 0.24 2.33 -2.08
CA ALA A 289 -0.30 2.58 -0.74
C ALA A 289 0.80 3.02 0.25
N ALA A 290 1.97 2.38 0.20
CA ALA A 290 3.11 2.73 1.04
C ALA A 290 3.65 4.15 0.71
N THR A 291 3.74 4.51 -0.57
CA THR A 291 4.15 5.86 -0.99
C THR A 291 3.13 6.91 -0.56
N LEU A 292 1.84 6.62 -0.66
CA LEU A 292 0.77 7.51 -0.19
C LEU A 292 0.83 7.71 1.33
N LEU A 293 1.02 6.62 2.10
CA LEU A 293 1.19 6.69 3.55
C LEU A 293 2.45 7.48 3.94
N LEU A 294 3.55 7.29 3.22
CA LEU A 294 4.79 8.04 3.45
C LEU A 294 4.59 9.54 3.14
N ALA A 295 3.92 9.86 2.03
CA ALA A 295 3.56 11.24 1.68
C ALA A 295 2.64 11.87 2.74
N LEU A 296 1.65 11.13 3.23
CA LEU A 296 0.76 11.58 4.30
C LEU A 296 1.54 11.76 5.61
N ALA A 297 2.44 10.85 5.95
CA ALA A 297 3.29 10.96 7.12
C ALA A 297 4.22 12.18 7.04
N THR A 298 4.85 12.45 5.88
CA THR A 298 5.69 13.63 5.67
C THR A 298 4.90 14.94 5.80
N LEU A 299 3.62 14.92 5.46
CA LEU A 299 2.74 16.08 5.59
C LEU A 299 2.25 16.29 7.04
N LEU A 300 1.99 15.22 7.79
CA LEU A 300 1.43 15.27 9.15
C LEU A 300 2.51 15.36 10.25
N VAL A 301 3.67 14.71 10.04
CA VAL A 301 4.75 14.67 11.03
C VAL A 301 5.27 16.07 11.42
N PRO A 302 5.51 17.02 10.50
CA PRO A 302 5.93 18.38 10.87
C PRO A 302 4.94 19.06 11.81
N GLY A 303 3.64 19.02 11.47
CA GLY A 303 2.59 19.59 12.31
C GLY A 303 2.50 18.95 13.70
N PHE A 304 2.68 17.65 13.78
CA PHE A 304 2.66 16.94 15.06
C PHE A 304 3.89 17.22 15.92
N VAL A 305 5.08 17.34 15.30
CA VAL A 305 6.33 17.69 15.98
C VAL A 305 6.27 19.15 16.47
N GLU A 306 5.73 20.06 15.65
CA GLU A 306 5.58 21.48 15.99
C GLU A 306 4.58 21.67 17.12
N ASN A 307 3.45 20.99 17.08
CA ASN A 307 2.47 21.01 18.18
C ASN A 307 3.05 20.44 19.48
N ARG A 308 3.88 19.41 19.42
CA ARG A 308 4.58 18.89 20.61
C ARG A 308 5.64 19.87 21.14
N ARG A 309 6.34 20.58 20.25
CA ARG A 309 7.29 21.64 20.64
C ARG A 309 6.55 22.81 21.30
N LEU A 310 5.46 23.26 20.71
CA LEU A 310 4.60 24.32 21.29
C LEU A 310 4.05 23.89 22.65
N ALA A 311 3.56 22.68 22.79
CA ALA A 311 3.07 22.17 24.07
C ALA A 311 4.15 22.13 25.16
N ARG A 312 5.42 21.80 24.81
CA ARG A 312 6.54 21.85 25.74
C ARG A 312 6.89 23.28 26.13
N LEU A 313 6.95 24.19 25.14
CA LEU A 313 7.19 25.62 25.40
C LEU A 313 6.09 26.24 26.25
N TYR A 314 4.83 25.93 25.99
CA TYR A 314 3.71 26.38 26.85
C TYR A 314 3.82 25.78 28.26
N GLY A 315 4.27 24.56 28.41
CA GLY A 315 4.54 23.95 29.70
C GLY A 315 5.65 24.64 30.47
N GLU A 316 6.75 25.05 29.82
CA GLU A 316 7.81 25.82 30.42
C GLU A 316 7.38 27.25 30.77
N ILE A 317 6.66 27.92 29.87
CA ILE A 317 6.08 29.24 30.15
C ILE A 317 5.16 29.18 31.36
N THR A 318 4.26 28.21 31.41
CA THR A 318 3.33 28.02 32.53
C THR A 318 4.06 27.74 33.85
N ARG A 319 5.22 27.11 33.78
CA ARG A 319 6.05 26.85 34.97
C ARG A 319 6.75 28.09 35.50
N ILE A 320 7.18 29.00 34.60
CA ILE A 320 7.88 30.22 34.93
C ILE A 320 6.89 31.36 35.28
N ASP A 321 5.69 31.33 34.73
CA ASP A 321 4.63 32.35 34.90
C ASP A 321 4.37 32.76 36.38
N PRO A 322 4.30 31.82 37.37
CA PRO A 322 4.08 32.19 38.75
C PRO A 322 5.28 32.98 39.34
N GLU A 323 6.52 32.67 38.91
CA GLU A 323 7.71 33.40 39.34
C GLU A 323 7.73 34.82 38.75
N VAL A 324 7.43 34.91 37.44
CA VAL A 324 7.33 36.25 36.78
C VAL A 324 6.24 37.09 37.41
N ARG A 325 5.07 36.53 37.68
CA ARG A 325 3.98 37.26 38.36
C ARG A 325 4.35 37.69 39.77
N SER A 326 5.15 36.89 40.50
CA SER A 326 5.64 37.28 41.82
C SER A 326 6.60 38.48 41.75
N VAL A 327 7.52 38.45 40.80
CA VAL A 327 8.47 39.54 40.54
C VAL A 327 7.74 40.82 40.06
N GLU A 328 6.80 40.68 39.15
CA GLU A 328 5.97 41.82 38.71
C GLU A 328 5.14 42.44 39.85
N ARG A 329 4.64 41.60 40.77
CA ARG A 329 3.91 42.11 41.94
C ARG A 329 4.83 42.94 42.85
N VAL A 330 6.02 42.45 43.14
CA VAL A 330 7.02 43.14 43.92
C VAL A 330 7.49 44.42 43.19
N ALA A 331 7.70 44.36 41.89
CA ALA A 331 8.07 45.54 41.10
C ALA A 331 6.98 46.63 41.13
N ARG A 332 5.72 46.25 40.96
CA ARG A 332 4.58 47.15 41.03
C ARG A 332 4.43 47.78 42.45
N GLU A 333 4.68 46.98 43.49
CA GLU A 333 4.66 47.46 44.87
C GLU A 333 5.80 48.47 45.16
N LEU A 334 6.99 48.16 44.60
CA LEU A 334 8.13 49.08 44.68
C LEU A 334 7.86 50.39 43.92
N ASP A 335 7.31 50.32 42.73
CA ASP A 335 6.98 51.50 41.95
C ASP A 335 5.88 52.34 42.62
N HIS A 336 4.88 51.67 43.20
CA HIS A 336 3.88 52.38 43.99
C HIS A 336 4.46 53.07 45.20
N LYS A 337 5.38 52.44 45.96
CA LYS A 337 6.08 53.06 47.08
C LYS A 337 6.97 54.24 46.64
N ARG A 338 7.65 54.10 45.49
CA ARG A 338 8.44 55.22 44.92
C ARG A 338 7.57 56.38 44.51
N GLN A 339 6.41 56.14 43.91
CA GLN A 339 5.45 57.16 43.55
C GLN A 339 4.91 57.92 44.81
N LEU A 340 4.62 57.19 45.87
CA LEU A 340 4.18 57.73 47.11
C LEU A 340 5.30 58.65 47.74
N LEU A 341 6.52 58.12 47.74
CA LEU A 341 7.66 58.95 48.23
C LEU A 341 7.88 60.21 47.41
N ALA A 342 7.84 60.07 46.07
CA ALA A 342 7.97 61.23 45.17
C ALA A 342 6.81 62.23 45.36
N THR A 343 5.63 61.78 45.68
CA THR A 343 4.47 62.61 45.95
C THR A 343 4.64 63.36 47.27
N VAL A 344 5.11 62.66 48.31
CA VAL A 344 5.41 63.27 49.62
C VAL A 344 6.54 64.32 49.50
N GLU A 345 7.58 63.96 48.73
CA GLU A 345 8.71 64.87 48.49
C GLU A 345 8.29 66.13 47.70
N LYS A 346 7.41 65.96 46.71
CA LYS A 346 6.81 67.04 45.93
C LYS A 346 5.93 67.96 46.82
N ILE A 347 5.13 67.38 47.72
CA ILE A 347 4.31 68.13 48.65
C ILE A 347 5.22 68.92 49.62
N ASN A 348 6.26 68.26 50.09
CA ASN A 348 7.19 68.87 51.03
C ASN A 348 8.02 70.01 50.38
N SER A 349 8.45 69.83 49.14
CA SER A 349 9.16 70.82 48.37
C SER A 349 8.27 72.04 48.02
N THR A 350 7.00 71.75 47.71
CA THR A 350 6.04 72.84 47.34
C THR A 350 5.55 73.62 48.51
N SER A 351 5.52 73.07 49.72
CA SER A 351 5.00 73.79 50.91
C SER A 351 5.92 74.83 51.51
N LEU A 352 7.22 74.81 51.25
CA LEU A 352 8.19 75.73 51.79
C LEU A 352 8.48 76.95 50.87
N GLN A 353 8.25 76.88 49.60
CA GLN A 353 8.51 77.97 48.64
C GLN A 353 7.59 79.17 48.77
N PRO A 354 6.27 79.07 48.98
CA PRO A 354 5.37 80.21 49.08
C PRO A 354 5.73 81.14 50.24
N LEU A 355 6.15 80.62 51.39
CA LEU A 355 6.51 81.42 52.56
C LEU A 355 7.79 82.22 52.33
N ALA A 356 8.79 81.66 51.68
CA ALA A 356 10.04 82.31 51.37
C ALA A 356 9.83 83.44 50.33
N VAL A 357 8.96 83.21 49.33
CA VAL A 357 8.60 84.21 48.33
C VAL A 357 7.77 85.32 48.92
N LEU A 358 6.84 85.06 49.82
CA LEU A 358 6.05 86.03 50.55
C LEU A 358 6.95 86.97 51.37
N ARG A 359 7.95 86.43 52.05
CA ARG A 359 8.90 87.17 52.81
C ARG A 359 9.70 88.16 51.93
N GLU A 360 10.20 87.61 50.82
CA GLU A 360 11.00 88.40 49.89
C GLU A 360 10.18 89.48 49.19
N LEU A 361 8.95 89.18 48.77
CA LEU A 361 8.02 90.14 48.22
C LEU A 361 7.74 91.24 49.21
N THR A 362 7.63 90.94 50.52
CA THR A 362 7.39 91.94 51.59
C THR A 362 8.61 92.83 51.82
N GLU A 363 9.82 92.31 51.62
CA GLU A 363 11.07 93.09 51.77
C GLU A 363 11.34 93.96 50.53
N ILE A 364 10.95 93.61 49.33
CA ILE A 364 11.21 94.29 48.06
C ILE A 364 10.14 95.36 47.76
N MET A 365 8.92 95.13 48.22
CA MET A 365 7.78 96.01 47.92
C MET A 365 7.93 97.35 48.56
N PRO A 366 7.85 98.49 47.80
CA PRO A 366 7.91 99.82 48.36
C PRO A 366 6.66 100.12 49.20
N ASN A 367 6.81 101.03 50.17
CA ASN A 367 5.75 101.38 51.15
C ASN A 367 4.49 101.99 50.54
N ASP A 368 4.54 102.43 49.29
CA ASP A 368 3.41 103.01 48.55
C ASP A 368 2.67 102.03 47.64
N ALA A 369 3.15 100.76 47.64
CA ALA A 369 2.54 99.69 46.88
C ALA A 369 1.99 98.63 47.82
N TRP A 370 0.82 98.07 47.49
CA TRP A 370 0.29 96.92 48.20
C TRP A 370 -0.35 95.88 47.21
N VAL A 371 -0.22 94.61 47.52
CA VAL A 371 -0.77 93.51 46.77
C VAL A 371 -2.13 93.13 47.30
N THR A 372 -3.14 93.07 46.42
CA THR A 372 -4.52 92.70 46.78
C THR A 372 -4.78 91.21 46.48
N TYR A 373 -4.05 90.70 45.56
CA TYR A 373 -4.17 89.22 45.18
C TYR A 373 -2.78 88.69 44.80
N LEU A 374 -2.48 87.55 45.35
CA LEU A 374 -1.23 86.83 45.11
C LEU A 374 -1.55 85.36 44.80
N ALA A 375 -1.15 84.86 43.65
CA ALA A 375 -1.32 83.46 43.27
C ALA A 375 0.05 82.83 42.94
N PHE A 376 0.25 81.62 43.41
CA PHE A 376 1.43 80.85 43.15
C PHE A 376 1.03 79.66 42.25
N ASP A 377 1.71 79.50 41.15
CA ASP A 377 1.57 78.33 40.30
C ASP A 377 2.91 77.60 40.06
N ALA A 378 2.87 76.52 39.39
CA ALA A 378 4.08 75.71 39.09
C ALA A 378 5.09 76.51 38.21
N LYS A 379 4.68 77.52 37.52
CA LYS A 379 5.50 78.31 36.59
C LYS A 379 5.97 79.58 37.11
N GLY A 380 5.34 80.18 38.15
CA GLY A 380 5.70 81.47 38.69
C GLY A 380 4.70 82.01 39.69
N VAL A 381 4.74 83.30 39.88
CA VAL A 381 3.87 84.06 40.79
C VAL A 381 3.13 85.16 40.01
N GLU A 382 1.88 85.36 40.32
CA GLU A 382 1.05 86.44 39.78
C GLU A 382 0.58 87.32 40.89
N LEU A 383 0.91 88.65 40.74
CA LEU A 383 0.61 89.65 41.69
C LEU A 383 -0.38 90.65 41.08
N THR A 384 -1.41 90.97 41.80
CA THR A 384 -2.33 92.04 41.44
C THR A 384 -2.36 93.04 42.61
N GLY A 385 -2.22 94.33 42.32
CA GLY A 385 -2.19 95.31 43.36
C GLY A 385 -2.31 96.75 42.85
N GLN A 386 -2.00 97.68 43.73
CA GLN A 386 -1.97 99.13 43.44
C GLN A 386 -0.65 99.73 43.94
N ALA A 387 -0.09 100.64 43.14
CA ALA A 387 1.17 101.39 43.50
C ALA A 387 1.09 102.85 43.06
N GLY A 388 1.93 103.71 43.61
CA GLY A 388 2.06 105.09 43.16
C GLY A 388 2.58 105.19 41.71
N ALA A 389 3.52 104.30 41.36
CA ALA A 389 4.04 104.09 39.98
C ALA A 389 4.29 102.63 39.74
N ALA A 390 3.43 101.94 38.96
CA ALA A 390 3.51 100.51 38.72
C ALA A 390 4.76 100.13 37.91
N SER A 391 5.28 100.99 37.08
CA SER A 391 6.47 100.76 36.26
C SER A 391 7.76 100.55 37.05
N THR A 392 7.84 101.08 38.28
CA THR A 392 9.02 100.96 39.16
C THR A 392 9.07 99.54 39.81
N LEU A 393 7.97 98.81 39.82
CA LEU A 393 7.92 97.49 40.43
C LEU A 393 8.61 96.39 39.58
N ILE A 394 8.64 96.58 38.26
CA ILE A 394 9.27 95.56 37.38
C ILE A 394 10.75 95.39 37.69
N PRO A 395 11.60 96.46 37.65
CA PRO A 395 13.02 96.31 37.93
C PRO A 395 13.30 95.88 39.38
N LEU A 396 12.41 96.26 40.35
CA LEU A 396 12.55 95.82 41.73
C LEU A 396 12.29 94.27 41.87
N LEU A 397 11.30 93.76 41.18
CA LEU A 397 10.96 92.35 41.20
C LEU A 397 11.94 91.54 40.36
N GLU A 398 12.48 92.04 39.22
CA GLU A 398 13.54 91.40 38.44
C GLU A 398 14.86 91.28 39.16
N ASN A 399 15.12 92.18 40.14
CA ASN A 399 16.32 92.09 40.96
C ASN A 399 16.23 91.04 42.08
N SER A 400 15.11 90.35 42.17
CA SER A 400 14.91 89.24 43.12
C SER A 400 15.65 88.01 42.66
N PRO A 401 16.40 87.30 43.50
CA PRO A 401 17.13 86.09 43.16
C PRO A 401 16.23 84.89 42.92
N ARG A 402 14.89 85.07 42.98
CA ARG A 402 13.90 83.97 42.84
C ARG A 402 12.93 84.15 41.70
N LEU A 403 12.90 85.39 41.16
CA LEU A 403 11.96 85.75 40.10
C LEU A 403 12.71 86.15 38.83
N GLU A 404 12.27 85.54 37.72
CA GLU A 404 12.80 85.80 36.38
C GLU A 404 11.65 86.21 35.45
N ARG A 405 11.90 87.03 34.46
CA ARG A 405 10.91 87.50 33.49
C ARG A 405 9.68 88.10 34.11
N VAL A 406 9.89 89.23 34.75
CA VAL A 406 8.79 89.98 35.32
C VAL A 406 8.13 90.85 34.25
N GLU A 407 6.87 90.61 33.99
CA GLU A 407 6.13 91.35 32.97
C GLU A 407 4.72 91.76 33.46
N PHE A 408 4.16 92.76 32.84
CA PHE A 408 2.76 93.07 33.09
C PHE A 408 1.86 92.07 32.42
N ALA A 409 1.02 91.42 33.20
CA ALA A 409 0.04 90.43 32.68
C ALA A 409 -1.18 91.16 32.08
N SER A 410 -1.38 92.46 32.38
CA SER A 410 -2.40 93.32 31.77
C SER A 410 -1.93 94.78 31.73
N PRO A 411 -2.47 95.58 30.82
CA PRO A 411 -2.16 96.99 30.81
C PRO A 411 -2.43 97.66 32.15
N VAL A 412 -1.51 98.55 32.63
CA VAL A 412 -1.67 99.26 33.84
C VAL A 412 -2.82 100.27 33.71
N THR A 413 -3.79 100.28 34.63
CA THR A 413 -4.93 101.22 34.65
C THR A 413 -4.73 102.29 35.72
N ARG A 414 -4.88 103.53 35.33
CA ARG A 414 -4.67 104.64 36.20
C ARG A 414 -5.98 104.99 36.95
N GLY A 415 -5.98 104.85 38.28
CA GLY A 415 -7.05 105.32 39.16
C GLY A 415 -6.87 106.80 39.49
N ARG A 416 -7.68 107.35 40.39
CA ARG A 416 -7.65 108.78 40.74
C ARG A 416 -6.31 109.24 41.41
N ASP A 417 -5.72 108.34 42.24
CA ASP A 417 -4.49 108.66 42.96
C ASP A 417 -3.41 107.55 42.86
N ARG A 418 -3.71 106.36 42.22
CA ARG A 418 -2.81 105.21 42.17
C ARG A 418 -2.99 104.43 40.89
N GLU A 419 -1.94 103.68 40.50
CA GLU A 419 -1.94 102.82 39.35
C GLU A 419 -2.22 101.41 39.80
N GLN A 420 -3.18 100.69 39.10
CA GLN A 420 -3.46 99.31 39.33
C GLN A 420 -2.63 98.50 38.38
N PHE A 421 -1.98 97.47 38.91
CA PHE A 421 -1.10 96.57 38.14
C PHE A 421 -1.49 95.10 38.30
N ARG A 422 -1.14 94.32 37.29
CA ARG A 422 -1.10 92.91 37.35
C ARG A 422 0.21 92.43 36.72
N ILE A 423 1.08 91.84 37.55
CA ILE A 423 2.44 91.44 37.19
C ILE A 423 2.52 89.92 37.30
N ARG A 424 3.13 89.30 36.32
CA ARG A 424 3.50 87.90 36.34
C ARG A 424 5.02 87.81 36.34
N ALA A 425 5.56 86.91 37.21
CA ALA A 425 6.97 86.60 37.24
C ALA A 425 7.16 85.11 37.23
N SER A 426 8.09 84.63 36.48
CA SER A 426 8.44 83.20 36.42
C SER A 426 9.46 82.89 37.51
N TRP A 427 9.45 81.64 37.96
CA TRP A 427 10.50 81.18 38.88
C TRP A 427 11.83 81.11 38.14
N GLU A 428 12.89 81.62 38.76
CA GLU A 428 14.27 81.49 38.30
C GLU A 428 14.62 80.02 38.35
N ALA A 429 14.98 79.45 37.19
CA ALA A 429 15.40 78.03 37.10
C ALA A 429 16.71 77.88 37.88
N PRO A 430 16.77 76.94 38.86
CA PRO A 430 18.01 76.69 39.57
C PRO A 430 19.09 76.37 38.54
N SER A 431 20.15 77.08 38.43
CA SER A 431 21.36 76.76 37.67
C SER A 431 21.88 75.45 38.21
N VAL A 432 21.57 74.37 37.50
CA VAL A 432 22.07 73.03 37.83
C VAL A 432 23.55 73.01 37.50
N ALA A 433 24.36 73.26 38.50
CA ALA A 433 25.75 72.85 38.43
C ALA A 433 25.79 71.38 38.17
N ALA A 434 26.40 70.97 37.04
CA ALA A 434 26.52 69.56 36.59
C ALA A 434 27.18 68.73 37.69
N VAL A 435 26.37 68.03 38.46
CA VAL A 435 26.83 66.87 39.28
C VAL A 435 27.21 65.74 38.30
N PRO A 436 28.46 65.24 38.33
CA PRO A 436 28.80 64.12 37.50
C PRO A 436 27.95 62.88 37.91
N THR A 437 27.05 62.52 37.05
CA THR A 437 26.28 61.26 37.16
C THR A 437 27.27 60.10 37.24
N PRO A 438 27.27 59.26 38.29
CA PRO A 438 28.05 58.04 38.26
C PRO A 438 27.51 57.21 37.09
N ALA A 439 28.39 56.87 36.17
CA ALA A 439 28.12 55.98 35.04
C ALA A 439 27.58 54.62 35.58
N VAL A 440 26.32 54.45 35.50
CA VAL A 440 25.72 53.04 35.59
C VAL A 440 26.30 52.30 34.43
N PRO A 441 26.99 51.19 34.65
CA PRO A 441 27.41 50.35 33.52
C PRO A 441 26.15 49.92 32.78
N ALA A 442 26.02 50.33 31.55
CA ALA A 442 25.01 49.83 30.64
C ALA A 442 25.10 48.30 30.64
N PRO A 443 23.97 47.58 30.76
CA PRO A 443 23.99 46.15 30.53
C PRO A 443 24.57 45.98 29.13
N SER A 444 25.69 45.24 29.07
CA SER A 444 26.29 44.81 27.82
C SER A 444 25.20 44.25 26.93
N ALA A 445 24.82 45.01 25.94
CA ALA A 445 23.95 44.49 24.88
C ALA A 445 24.68 43.27 24.34
N ALA A 446 24.16 42.10 24.70
CA ALA A 446 24.51 40.88 24.01
C ALA A 446 24.30 41.17 22.53
N THR A 447 25.40 41.23 21.82
CA THR A 447 25.42 41.27 20.36
C THR A 447 24.45 40.22 19.89
N PRO A 448 23.38 40.51 19.17
CA PRO A 448 22.58 39.49 18.56
C PRO A 448 23.53 38.67 17.67
N PRO A 449 23.50 37.34 17.70
CA PRO A 449 24.28 36.55 16.79
C PRO A 449 23.98 37.08 15.39
N ALA A 450 25.03 37.39 14.66
CA ALA A 450 24.97 37.85 13.29
C ALA A 450 23.91 37.03 12.58
N SER A 451 22.86 37.68 12.14
CA SER A 451 21.94 37.12 11.17
C SER A 451 22.80 36.72 10.01
N THR A 452 23.12 35.41 9.96
CA THR A 452 23.67 34.80 8.74
C THR A 452 22.60 35.10 7.71
N SER A 453 22.81 36.15 6.96
CA SER A 453 22.10 36.41 5.72
C SER A 453 22.14 35.12 4.95
N MET A 454 21.06 34.37 5.00
CA MET A 454 20.82 33.27 4.06
C MET A 454 20.80 33.94 2.69
N ARG A 455 21.96 33.95 2.06
CA ARG A 455 22.07 34.14 0.63
C ARG A 455 21.08 33.15 0.02
N PRO A 456 20.12 33.60 -0.79
CA PRO A 456 19.23 32.67 -1.48
C PRO A 456 20.14 31.68 -2.23
N PRO A 457 19.85 30.36 -2.16
CA PRO A 457 20.64 29.39 -2.89
C PRO A 457 20.64 29.80 -4.36
N ALA A 458 21.83 29.91 -4.93
CA ALA A 458 22.00 30.10 -6.36
C ALA A 458 21.17 29.01 -7.06
N PRO A 459 20.48 29.33 -8.14
CA PRO A 459 19.76 28.32 -8.91
C PRO A 459 20.74 27.23 -9.27
N LEU A 460 20.40 25.98 -8.88
CA LEU A 460 21.11 24.78 -9.31
C LEU A 460 21.24 24.86 -10.83
N PRO A 461 22.41 24.63 -11.40
CA PRO A 461 22.54 24.50 -12.84
C PRO A 461 21.60 23.37 -13.25
N SER A 462 20.71 23.67 -14.19
CA SER A 462 19.87 22.69 -14.85
C SER A 462 20.72 21.48 -15.18
N ALA A 463 20.37 20.33 -14.61
CA ALA A 463 20.98 19.07 -14.98
C ALA A 463 20.78 18.91 -16.48
N GLN A 464 21.82 19.11 -17.26
CA GLN A 464 21.88 18.60 -18.60
C GLN A 464 21.60 17.10 -18.53
N PRO A 465 20.71 16.56 -19.36
CA PRO A 465 20.55 15.13 -19.45
C PRO A 465 21.92 14.52 -19.75
N ALA A 466 22.34 13.58 -18.91
CA ALA A 466 23.57 12.83 -19.10
C ALA A 466 23.57 12.26 -20.52
N PRO A 467 24.67 12.38 -21.28
CA PRO A 467 24.80 11.71 -22.55
C PRO A 467 24.61 10.20 -22.33
N PRO A 468 24.00 9.47 -23.27
CA PRO A 468 23.85 8.03 -23.17
C PRO A 468 25.22 7.41 -22.94
N PRO A 469 25.34 6.35 -22.12
CA PRO A 469 26.61 5.70 -21.87
C PRO A 469 27.22 5.28 -23.20
N ALA A 470 28.46 5.68 -23.44
CA ALA A 470 29.24 5.23 -24.60
C ALA A 470 29.22 3.69 -24.62
N PRO A 471 29.06 3.06 -25.79
CA PRO A 471 29.13 1.61 -25.90
C PRO A 471 30.48 1.16 -25.34
N MET A 472 30.44 0.27 -24.35
CA MET A 472 31.62 -0.38 -23.80
C MET A 472 32.43 -0.99 -24.96
N PRO A 473 33.72 -0.84 -24.99
CA PRO A 473 34.55 -1.52 -26.00
C PRO A 473 34.27 -3.03 -25.83
N ALA A 474 33.87 -3.65 -26.92
CA ALA A 474 33.69 -5.09 -27.00
C ALA A 474 34.99 -5.73 -26.49
N THR A 475 34.92 -6.46 -25.42
CA THR A 475 35.97 -7.35 -24.95
C THR A 475 36.24 -8.27 -26.11
N SER A 476 37.40 -8.13 -26.70
CA SER A 476 37.88 -9.00 -27.75
C SER A 476 37.86 -10.43 -27.24
N ALA A 477 36.83 -11.15 -27.61
CA ALA A 477 36.82 -12.59 -27.43
C ALA A 477 37.95 -13.15 -28.28
N THR A 478 38.96 -13.66 -27.63
CA THR A 478 40.02 -14.46 -28.23
C THR A 478 39.32 -15.60 -29.00
N PRO A 479 39.53 -15.75 -30.30
CA PRO A 479 38.97 -16.85 -31.04
C PRO A 479 39.50 -18.17 -30.47
N PRO A 480 38.69 -19.23 -30.36
CA PRO A 480 39.16 -20.54 -29.95
C PRO A 480 40.16 -21.07 -30.97
N PRO A 481 41.16 -21.87 -30.56
CA PRO A 481 42.13 -22.42 -31.46
C PRO A 481 41.44 -23.30 -32.52
N PRO A 482 41.96 -23.32 -33.74
CA PRO A 482 41.36 -24.10 -34.84
C PRO A 482 41.34 -25.58 -34.49
N THR A 483 40.17 -26.17 -34.53
CA THR A 483 39.93 -27.61 -34.43
C THR A 483 40.68 -28.28 -35.56
N ALA A 484 41.56 -29.21 -35.21
CA ALA A 484 42.29 -30.03 -36.16
C ALA A 484 41.27 -30.83 -37.03
N PRO A 485 41.53 -31.00 -38.31
CA PRO A 485 40.67 -31.78 -39.20
C PRO A 485 40.62 -33.26 -38.77
N PRO A 486 39.47 -33.94 -38.93
CA PRO A 486 39.35 -35.33 -38.58
C PRO A 486 40.30 -36.18 -39.47
N SER A 487 41.15 -36.94 -38.83
CA SER A 487 42.03 -37.89 -39.48
C SER A 487 41.20 -38.95 -40.20
N VAL A 488 41.31 -38.95 -41.51
CA VAL A 488 40.81 -40.01 -42.37
C VAL A 488 41.59 -41.29 -42.03
N ARG A 489 40.95 -42.23 -41.37
CA ARG A 489 41.45 -43.58 -41.24
C ARG A 489 41.17 -44.32 -42.55
N HIS A 490 42.20 -44.56 -43.30
CA HIS A 490 42.20 -45.55 -44.39
C HIS A 490 41.86 -46.94 -43.84
N PRO A 491 41.03 -47.75 -44.50
CA PRO A 491 40.84 -49.16 -44.18
C PRO A 491 42.09 -49.96 -44.60
N ARG A 492 42.70 -50.64 -43.63
CA ARG A 492 43.67 -51.70 -43.93
C ARG A 492 42.99 -52.87 -44.53
N SER A 493 43.34 -53.16 -45.76
CA SER A 493 43.13 -54.41 -46.46
C SER A 493 43.82 -55.55 -45.72
N GLY A 494 43.20 -56.70 -45.73
CA GLY A 494 43.88 -57.99 -45.58
C GLY A 494 43.36 -58.80 -44.41
N GLU A 495 42.51 -59.72 -44.66
CA GLU A 495 42.76 -61.12 -44.59
C GLU A 495 41.43 -61.91 -44.70
N GLN A 496 41.27 -62.64 -45.78
CA GLN A 496 40.47 -63.83 -45.92
C GLN A 496 41.42 -65.02 -45.65
N PRO A 497 40.92 -66.27 -45.60
CA PRO A 497 39.69 -66.96 -45.20
C PRO A 497 39.96 -68.23 -44.36
N ALA A 498 38.94 -68.91 -43.88
CA ALA A 498 38.90 -70.38 -43.86
C ALA A 498 37.50 -70.91 -43.43
N ASP A 499 36.81 -71.50 -44.34
CA ASP A 499 36.31 -72.85 -44.39
C ASP A 499 35.76 -73.50 -43.10
N ALA A 500 34.51 -73.91 -43.16
CA ALA A 500 34.04 -75.34 -43.05
C ALA A 500 32.52 -75.33 -42.83
N VAL A 501 31.79 -75.74 -43.82
CA VAL A 501 31.23 -77.08 -44.02
C VAL A 501 30.29 -77.59 -42.92
N GLY A 502 29.05 -77.77 -43.30
CA GLY A 502 28.39 -78.98 -42.88
C GLY A 502 26.97 -78.89 -42.40
N ARG A 503 26.05 -79.37 -43.32
CA ARG A 503 24.88 -80.26 -43.12
C ARG A 503 23.57 -79.64 -42.66
N ARG A 504 22.64 -79.46 -43.62
CA ARG A 504 21.57 -80.36 -44.02
C ARG A 504 20.78 -81.09 -42.93
N ARG A 505 19.48 -80.80 -42.94
CA ARG A 505 18.25 -81.58 -42.95
C ARG A 505 17.22 -80.79 -42.19
N GLY A 506 16.03 -80.54 -42.64
CA GLY A 506 15.16 -81.25 -43.52
C GLY A 506 13.84 -81.57 -42.80
N VAL A 507 12.72 -81.19 -43.40
CA VAL A 507 11.40 -81.88 -43.28
C VAL A 507 10.73 -81.56 -41.90
N GLU A 508 9.52 -81.17 -41.77
CA GLU A 508 8.20 -81.44 -42.37
C GLU A 508 7.16 -80.56 -41.65
N ALA A 509 6.20 -80.06 -42.40
CA ALA A 509 4.86 -79.83 -41.87
C ALA A 509 4.09 -81.10 -41.84
N PRO A 510 3.03 -81.29 -41.06
CA PRO A 510 1.70 -81.05 -41.58
C PRO A 510 0.66 -80.50 -40.61
N GLN A 511 -0.31 -79.79 -41.21
CA GLN A 511 -1.76 -79.74 -40.99
C GLN A 511 -2.39 -80.63 -39.88
N GLN A 512 -3.10 -79.97 -38.98
CA GLN A 512 -4.58 -80.02 -38.81
C GLN A 512 -5.05 -78.88 -37.96
#